data_7ae8ffc5d6d2ef9c339239944b488073
#
_entry.id   7ae8ffc5d6d2ef9c339239944b488073
#
_cell.length_a   1.000
_cell.length_b   1.000
_cell.length_c   1.000
_cell.angle_alpha   90.00
_cell.angle_beta   90.00
_cell.angle_gamma   90.00
#
_symmetry.space_group_name_H-M   'P 1'
#
loop_
_entity.id
_entity.type
_entity.pdbx_description
1 polymer ?
#
loop_
_entity_poly.entity_id
_entity_poly.type
_entity_poly.pdbx_seq_one_letter_code
_entity_poly.pdbx_strand_id
1 'polypeptide(L)'
;IQDLRIALIQTRRNLSEAAKHYGPQHPKYLQAQAQLQAVNVQLGQVLGELFNGLRQQYQIALDDEQHYQKMLNDQKADFQALGAKRDQYNTMTTALNKTEEL
;
A
#
# COMPACT_ATOMS: atom_id res chain seq x y z
N ILE A 1 1.97 9.09 -16.80
CA ILE A 1 1.21 7.93 -17.31
C ILE A 1 0.33 8.32 -18.48
N GLN A 2 -0.30 9.49 -18.40
CA GLN A 2 -1.20 9.93 -19.47
C GLN A 2 -0.46 10.14 -20.79
N ASP A 3 0.73 10.72 -20.74
CA ASP A 3 1.59 10.91 -21.92
C ASP A 3 2.01 9.58 -22.54
N LEU A 4 2.32 8.59 -21.71
CA LEU A 4 2.67 7.25 -22.18
C LEU A 4 1.47 6.52 -22.77
N ARG A 5 0.29 6.74 -22.21
CA ARG A 5 -0.95 6.18 -22.75
C ARG A 5 -1.27 6.75 -24.12
N ILE A 6 -1.10 8.06 -24.30
CA ILE A 6 -1.28 8.73 -25.60
C ILE A 6 -0.24 8.20 -26.58
N ALA A 7 1.03 8.08 -26.18
CA ALA A 7 2.10 7.55 -27.00
C ALA A 7 1.80 6.10 -27.44
N LEU A 8 1.22 5.28 -26.55
CA LEU A 8 0.83 3.91 -26.86
C LEU A 8 -0.25 3.87 -27.94
N ILE A 9 -1.28 4.69 -27.79
CA ILE A 9 -2.37 4.79 -28.77
C ILE A 9 -1.81 5.21 -30.13
N GLN A 10 -0.94 6.21 -30.14
CA GLN A 10 -0.37 6.75 -31.37
C GLN A 10 0.57 5.75 -32.05
N THR A 11 1.41 5.06 -31.30
CA THR A 11 2.32 4.05 -31.86
C THR A 11 1.55 2.84 -32.38
N ARG A 12 0.48 2.43 -31.73
CA ARG A 12 -0.43 1.37 -32.25
C ARG A 12 -1.07 1.78 -33.56
N ARG A 13 -1.52 3.02 -33.65
CA ARG A 13 -2.11 3.57 -34.89
C ARG A 13 -1.08 3.60 -36.00
N ASN A 14 0.13 4.06 -35.71
CA ASN A 14 1.23 4.10 -36.69
C ASN A 14 1.57 2.71 -37.21
N LEU A 15 1.61 1.71 -36.34
CA LEU A 15 1.86 0.33 -36.73
C LEU A 15 0.74 -0.21 -37.61
N SER A 16 -0.52 0.06 -37.25
CA SER A 16 -1.68 -0.33 -38.04
C SER A 16 -1.66 0.28 -39.46
N GLU A 17 -1.28 1.57 -39.57
CA GLU A 17 -1.13 2.25 -40.82
C GLU A 17 0.02 1.64 -41.64
N ALA A 18 1.16 1.38 -41.02
CA ALA A 18 2.29 0.77 -41.68
C ALA A 18 1.94 -0.64 -42.20
N ALA A 19 1.19 -1.41 -41.43
CA ALA A 19 0.75 -2.75 -41.83
C ALA A 19 -0.14 -2.76 -43.04
N LYS A 20 -0.88 -1.69 -43.32
CA LYS A 20 -1.74 -1.56 -44.50
C LYS A 20 -0.94 -1.33 -45.76
N HIS A 21 0.21 -0.67 -45.68
CA HIS A 21 0.98 -0.23 -46.84
C HIS A 21 2.28 -1.00 -47.05
N TYR A 22 2.79 -1.66 -46.01
CA TYR A 22 4.12 -2.31 -46.06
C TYR A 22 4.01 -3.75 -45.59
N GLY A 23 4.88 -4.60 -46.12
CA GLY A 23 5.00 -5.98 -45.65
C GLY A 23 5.72 -6.06 -44.29
N PRO A 24 5.64 -7.23 -43.60
CA PRO A 24 6.21 -7.39 -42.25
C PRO A 24 7.74 -7.27 -42.21
N GLN A 25 8.41 -7.38 -43.38
CA GLN A 25 9.86 -7.24 -43.49
C GLN A 25 10.31 -5.85 -43.93
N HIS A 26 9.37 -4.97 -44.23
CA HIS A 26 9.68 -3.63 -44.71
C HIS A 26 10.28 -2.78 -43.58
N PRO A 27 11.35 -1.98 -43.85
CA PRO A 27 11.97 -1.15 -42.81
C PRO A 27 11.02 -0.23 -42.08
N LYS A 28 10.03 0.34 -42.75
CA LYS A 28 9.03 1.24 -42.13
C LYS A 28 8.12 0.50 -41.16
N TYR A 29 7.73 -0.75 -41.48
CA TYR A 29 6.96 -1.59 -40.59
C TYR A 29 7.80 -1.96 -39.35
N LEU A 30 9.04 -2.37 -39.57
CA LEU A 30 9.93 -2.74 -38.46
C LEU A 30 10.22 -1.55 -37.54
N GLN A 31 10.35 -0.36 -38.11
CA GLN A 31 10.52 0.87 -37.33
C GLN A 31 9.30 1.17 -36.45
N ALA A 32 8.11 1.07 -37.00
CA ALA A 32 6.86 1.28 -36.27
C ALA A 32 6.69 0.25 -35.15
N GLN A 33 7.06 -1.01 -35.42
CA GLN A 33 7.04 -2.09 -34.44
C GLN A 33 8.02 -1.82 -33.29
N ALA A 34 9.24 -1.37 -33.61
CA ALA A 34 10.24 -1.02 -32.63
C ALA A 34 9.79 0.14 -31.72
N GLN A 35 9.14 1.15 -32.29
CA GLN A 35 8.59 2.27 -31.53
C GLN A 35 7.50 1.81 -30.57
N LEU A 36 6.60 0.94 -31.00
CA LEU A 36 5.56 0.38 -30.15
C LEU A 36 6.18 -0.44 -29.02
N GLN A 37 7.17 -1.24 -29.31
CA GLN A 37 7.87 -2.05 -28.30
C GLN A 37 8.56 -1.16 -27.26
N ALA A 38 9.21 -0.07 -27.70
CA ALA A 38 9.85 0.88 -26.80
C ALA A 38 8.85 1.51 -25.83
N VAL A 39 7.67 1.90 -26.33
CA VAL A 39 6.61 2.47 -25.49
C VAL A 39 6.08 1.44 -24.50
N ASN A 40 5.90 0.20 -24.94
CA ASN A 40 5.46 -0.89 -24.05
C ASN A 40 6.45 -1.15 -22.93
N VAL A 41 7.75 -1.13 -23.23
CA VAL A 41 8.80 -1.29 -22.22
C VAL A 41 8.77 -0.15 -21.20
N GLN A 42 8.67 1.09 -21.68
CA GLN A 42 8.55 2.26 -20.82
C GLN A 42 7.32 2.20 -19.91
N LEU A 43 6.19 1.82 -20.50
CA LEU A 43 4.95 1.68 -19.73
C LEU A 43 5.08 0.60 -18.65
N GLY A 44 5.71 -0.53 -18.98
CA GLY A 44 5.99 -1.59 -18.01
C GLY A 44 6.86 -1.12 -16.86
N GLN A 45 7.89 -0.32 -17.15
CA GLN A 45 8.77 0.24 -16.11
C GLN A 45 8.00 1.18 -15.17
N VAL A 46 7.20 2.09 -15.73
CA VAL A 46 6.41 3.05 -14.93
C VAL A 46 5.39 2.31 -14.06
N LEU A 47 4.71 1.31 -14.63
CA LEU A 47 3.76 0.50 -13.86
C LEU A 47 4.46 -0.29 -12.75
N GLY A 48 5.65 -0.82 -13.04
CA GLY A 48 6.46 -1.53 -12.03
C GLY A 48 6.83 -0.63 -10.86
N GLU A 49 7.27 0.60 -11.14
CA GLU A 49 7.59 1.60 -10.12
C GLU A 49 6.36 1.98 -9.29
N LEU A 50 5.21 2.15 -9.93
CA LEU A 50 3.96 2.43 -9.25
C LEU A 50 3.55 1.29 -8.32
N PHE A 51 3.63 0.05 -8.80
CA PHE A 51 3.31 -1.12 -7.98
C PHE A 51 4.25 -1.25 -6.79
N ASN A 52 5.54 -0.99 -6.99
CA ASN A 52 6.51 -1.02 -5.89
C ASN A 52 6.22 0.07 -4.86
N GLY A 53 5.89 1.28 -5.32
CA GLY A 53 5.49 2.37 -4.44
C GLY A 53 4.24 2.05 -3.63
N LEU A 54 3.21 1.49 -4.28
CA LEU A 54 1.99 1.06 -3.61
C LEU A 54 2.24 -0.05 -2.60
N ARG A 55 3.10 -1.01 -2.96
CA ARG A 55 3.48 -2.10 -2.05
C ARG A 55 4.17 -1.57 -0.80
N GLN A 56 5.08 -0.60 -0.97
CA GLN A 56 5.76 0.05 0.16
C GLN A 56 4.76 0.79 1.06
N GLN A 57 3.84 1.54 0.47
CA GLN A 57 2.81 2.24 1.23
C GLN A 57 1.91 1.27 1.98
N TYR A 58 1.55 0.17 1.35
CA TYR A 58 0.76 -0.87 2.00
C TYR A 58 1.52 -1.48 3.19
N GLN A 59 2.81 -1.75 3.02
CA GLN A 59 3.63 -2.31 4.09
C GLN A 59 3.75 -1.34 5.27
N ILE A 60 3.95 -0.05 4.98
CA ILE A 60 3.99 0.98 6.01
C ILE A 60 2.67 1.05 6.77
N ALA A 61 1.55 1.04 6.04
CA ALA A 61 0.22 1.07 6.65
C ALA A 61 -0.03 -0.17 7.53
N LEU A 62 0.41 -1.34 7.07
CA LEU A 62 0.29 -2.57 7.83
C LEU A 62 1.13 -2.53 9.11
N ASP A 63 2.36 -2.05 9.01
CA ASP A 63 3.26 -1.89 10.16
C ASP A 63 2.69 -0.89 11.17
N ASP A 64 2.13 0.22 10.70
CA ASP A 64 1.45 1.21 11.54
C ASP A 64 0.25 0.60 12.25
N GLU A 65 -0.56 -0.17 11.54
CA GLU A 65 -1.71 -0.86 12.12
C GLU A 65 -1.28 -1.82 13.24
N GLN A 66 -0.24 -2.61 13.01
CA GLN A 66 0.30 -3.53 14.01
C GLN A 66 0.83 -2.77 15.23
N HIS A 67 1.49 -1.65 15.01
CA HIS A 67 2.01 -0.80 16.07
C HIS A 67 0.86 -0.23 16.93
N TYR A 68 -0.17 0.31 16.30
CA TYR A 68 -1.34 0.83 17.01
C TYR A 68 -2.08 -0.27 17.75
N GLN A 69 -2.19 -1.45 17.16
CA GLN A 69 -2.82 -2.59 17.81
C GLN A 69 -2.08 -2.99 19.08
N LYS A 70 -0.74 -3.01 19.02
CA LYS A 70 0.10 -3.29 20.17
C LYS A 70 -0.06 -2.23 21.26
N MET A 71 -0.07 -0.95 20.88
CA MET A 71 -0.30 0.15 21.82
C MET A 71 -1.64 0.04 22.50
N LEU A 72 -2.68 -0.30 21.74
CA LEU A 72 -4.02 -0.49 22.28
C LEU A 72 -4.08 -1.64 23.28
N ASN A 73 -3.44 -2.76 22.95
CA ASN A 73 -3.35 -3.91 23.85
C ASN A 73 -2.59 -3.58 25.13
N ASP A 74 -1.49 -2.83 25.02
CA ASP A 74 -0.71 -2.38 26.19
C ASP A 74 -1.53 -1.44 27.07
N GLN A 75 -2.27 -0.50 26.49
CA GLN A 75 -3.16 0.39 27.23
C GLN A 75 -4.28 -0.39 27.94
N LYS A 76 -4.82 -1.41 27.28
CA LYS A 76 -5.81 -2.28 27.88
C LYS A 76 -5.28 -3.00 29.11
N ALA A 77 -4.07 -3.55 28.98
CA ALA A 77 -3.42 -4.24 30.09
C ALA A 77 -3.12 -3.30 31.26
N ASP A 78 -2.65 -2.09 30.97
CA ASP A 78 -2.42 -1.06 31.98
C ASP A 78 -3.71 -0.65 32.68
N PHE A 79 -4.78 -0.49 31.93
CA PHE A 79 -6.08 -0.15 32.46
C PHE A 79 -6.63 -1.24 33.38
N GLN A 80 -6.47 -2.51 32.98
CA GLN A 80 -6.88 -3.65 33.80
C GLN A 80 -6.05 -3.73 35.09
N ALA A 81 -4.74 -3.49 35.02
CA ALA A 81 -3.88 -3.46 36.18
C ALA A 81 -4.27 -2.35 37.15
N LEU A 82 -4.64 -1.18 36.63
CA LEU A 82 -5.17 -0.07 37.43
C LEU A 82 -6.47 -0.44 38.13
N GLY A 83 -7.38 -1.11 37.41
CA GLY A 83 -8.63 -1.59 37.98
C GLY A 83 -8.42 -2.56 39.13
N ALA A 84 -7.49 -3.51 38.98
CA ALA A 84 -7.13 -4.45 40.02
C ALA A 84 -6.56 -3.73 41.27
N LYS A 85 -5.71 -2.74 41.07
CA LYS A 85 -5.18 -1.94 42.18
C LYS A 85 -6.26 -1.15 42.88
N ARG A 86 -7.19 -0.59 42.15
CA ARG A 86 -8.33 0.14 42.71
C ARG A 86 -9.19 -0.79 43.55
N ASP A 87 -9.44 -2.00 43.09
CA ASP A 87 -10.22 -2.98 43.83
C ASP A 87 -9.54 -3.39 45.14
N GLN A 88 -8.22 -3.57 45.10
CA GLN A 88 -7.41 -3.85 46.31
C GLN A 88 -7.51 -2.70 47.28
N TYR A 89 -7.39 -1.46 46.81
CA TYR A 89 -7.50 -0.27 47.65
C TYR A 89 -8.87 -0.19 48.29
N ASN A 90 -9.94 -0.41 47.57
CA ASN A 90 -11.30 -0.40 48.07
C ASN A 90 -11.51 -1.48 49.12
N THR A 91 -10.94 -2.68 48.93
CA THR A 91 -11.00 -3.77 49.89
C THR A 91 -10.32 -3.40 51.18
N MET A 92 -9.13 -2.82 51.10
CA MET A 92 -8.36 -2.35 52.26
C MET A 92 -9.12 -1.25 53.04
N THR A 93 -9.71 -0.30 52.31
CA THR A 93 -10.46 0.79 52.90
C THR A 93 -11.69 0.24 53.65
N THR A 94 -12.36 -0.73 53.09
CA THR A 94 -13.52 -1.40 53.74
C THR A 94 -13.10 -2.13 55.01
N ALA A 95 -11.98 -2.84 54.98
CA ALA A 95 -11.44 -3.56 56.12
C ALA A 95 -11.04 -2.60 57.23
N LEU A 96 -10.44 -1.45 56.90
CA LEU A 96 -10.12 -0.40 57.85
C LEU A 96 -11.34 0.19 58.50
N ASN A 97 -12.36 0.49 57.73
CA ASN A 97 -13.63 1.04 58.25
C ASN A 97 -14.31 0.06 59.22
N LYS A 98 -14.26 -1.23 58.90
CA LYS A 98 -14.80 -2.27 59.82
C LYS A 98 -14.03 -2.32 61.11
N THR A 99 -12.73 -2.16 61.06
CA THR A 99 -11.89 -2.15 62.27
C THR A 99 -12.17 -0.95 63.14
N GLU A 100 -12.48 0.21 62.56
CA GLU A 100 -12.81 1.43 63.29
C GLU A 100 -14.18 1.34 63.96
N GLU A 101 -15.11 0.58 63.39
CA GLU A 101 -16.45 0.38 63.93
C GLU A 101 -16.45 -0.55 65.14
N LEU A 102 -15.43 -1.35 65.28
CA LEU A 102 -15.27 -2.24 66.43
C LEU A 102 -14.69 -1.52 67.61
#